data_6c845db51ce74045c6bf02726077b694
#
_entry.id   6c845db51ce74045c6bf02726077b694
#
_cell.length_a   1.000
_cell.length_b   1.000
_cell.length_c   1.000
_cell.angle_alpha   90.00
_cell.angle_beta   90.00
_cell.angle_gamma   90.00
#
_symmetry.space_group_name_H-M   'P 1'
#
loop_
_entity.id
_entity.type
_entity.pdbx_description
1 polymer ?
#
loop_
_entity_poly.entity_id
_entity_poly.type
_entity_poly.pdbx_seq_one_letter_code
_entity_poly.pdbx_strand_id
1 'polypeptide(L)'
;YGLVGSEMCIRDSYTTVAGWMIAYAFKMATGQLTGLGASASASASGAAEQAFTALLADPFQMLFWMVIICGIGFFIVGLGLQNGVERVTKVMMACLFVAIVILAINSVMLPGAHAGLEFYLMPDFGKMIENGFGDAVYAAMGQAFFTLSIGASGMAIFGSYIGRDRRLTGEAASVAGLSTLISLLAGLIIFPACFAYGVSPDSGPNLVFVTLPSVFDQMWGGQLWGTLFFIFMSFAALSTVIGVFENIVAFCMDQWGVSRRSAVAINAVLIIVLSVPCILGFNVWQGVQFPGIGDIQSLEDFIVSNNVLPLGGLVYVLFCTCLLYTSDAADE
;
A
#
# COMPACT_ATOMS: atom_id res chain seq x y z
N TYR A 1 5.62 -6.80 -22.10
CA TYR A 1 4.58 -5.79 -22.33
C TYR A 1 3.39 -5.97 -21.37
N GLY A 2 2.90 -7.19 -21.16
CA GLY A 2 1.77 -7.47 -20.27
C GLY A 2 2.06 -7.14 -18.80
N LEU A 3 3.25 -7.47 -18.31
CA LEU A 3 3.67 -7.23 -16.93
C LEU A 3 3.85 -5.73 -16.63
N VAL A 4 4.34 -4.95 -17.60
CA VAL A 4 4.44 -3.49 -17.45
C VAL A 4 3.05 -2.84 -17.49
N GLY A 5 2.13 -3.36 -18.30
CA GLY A 5 0.73 -2.93 -18.29
C GLY A 5 0.03 -3.16 -16.95
N SER A 6 0.33 -4.29 -16.27
CA SER A 6 -0.22 -4.57 -14.94
C SER A 6 0.30 -3.61 -13.89
N GLU A 7 1.58 -3.26 -13.95
CA GLU A 7 2.14 -2.26 -13.04
C GLU A 7 1.54 -0.87 -13.24
N MET A 8 1.06 -0.56 -14.44
CA MET A 8 0.31 0.67 -14.69
C MET A 8 -1.03 0.69 -13.94
N CYS A 9 -1.78 -0.40 -13.91
CA CYS A 9 -3.06 -0.47 -13.18
C CYS A 9 -2.87 -0.47 -11.65
N ILE A 10 -1.86 -1.20 -11.13
CA ILE A 10 -1.50 -1.16 -9.69
C ILE A 10 -1.21 0.27 -9.23
N ARG A 11 -0.65 1.10 -10.11
CA ARG A 11 -0.25 2.45 -9.78
C ARG A 11 -1.37 3.42 -9.58
N ASP A 12 -2.40 3.32 -10.39
CA ASP A 12 -3.45 4.32 -10.43
C ASP A 12 -4.18 4.36 -9.08
N SER A 13 -4.51 3.20 -8.51
CA SER A 13 -5.05 3.10 -7.17
C SER A 13 -4.01 3.43 -6.10
N TYR A 14 -2.75 2.97 -6.28
CA TYR A 14 -1.69 3.18 -5.27
C TYR A 14 -1.25 4.63 -5.14
N THR A 15 -1.12 5.38 -6.25
CA THR A 15 -0.79 6.82 -6.22
C THR A 15 -1.91 7.64 -5.61
N THR A 16 -3.16 7.25 -5.84
CA THR A 16 -4.33 7.88 -5.23
C THR A 16 -4.32 7.70 -3.71
N VAL A 17 -4.14 6.46 -3.23
CA VAL A 17 -4.05 6.16 -1.79
C VAL A 17 -2.84 6.83 -1.15
N ALA A 18 -1.69 6.86 -1.83
CA ALA A 18 -0.50 7.57 -1.36
C ALA A 18 -0.76 9.08 -1.24
N GLY A 19 -1.55 9.66 -2.14
CA GLY A 19 -2.03 11.03 -2.05
C GLY A 19 -2.89 11.26 -0.79
N TRP A 20 -3.78 10.33 -0.45
CA TRP A 20 -4.56 10.40 0.80
C TRP A 20 -3.68 10.37 2.04
N MET A 21 -2.61 9.58 2.06
CA MET A 21 -1.68 9.51 3.19
C MET A 21 -1.01 10.86 3.46
N ILE A 22 -0.54 11.56 2.41
CA ILE A 22 0.01 12.92 2.55
C ILE A 22 -1.07 13.91 3.00
N ALA A 23 -2.28 13.82 2.43
CA ALA A 23 -3.41 14.66 2.84
C ALA A 23 -3.71 14.49 4.34
N TYR A 24 -3.71 13.26 4.83
CA TYR A 24 -3.95 12.94 6.23
C TYR A 24 -2.78 13.36 7.13
N ALA A 25 -1.54 13.21 6.68
CA ALA A 25 -0.38 13.75 7.39
C ALA A 25 -0.53 15.27 7.62
N PHE A 26 -0.94 16.00 6.58
CA PHE A 26 -1.19 17.43 6.67
C PHE A 26 -2.38 17.78 7.58
N LYS A 27 -3.51 17.09 7.40
CA LYS A 27 -4.72 17.31 8.22
C LYS A 27 -4.47 16.99 9.69
N MET A 28 -3.70 15.95 9.99
CA MET A 28 -3.32 15.58 11.38
C MET A 28 -2.36 16.61 11.98
N ALA A 29 -1.33 17.02 11.23
CA ALA A 29 -0.36 18.03 11.68
C ALA A 29 -1.02 19.38 11.98
N THR A 30 -2.00 19.78 11.17
CA THR A 30 -2.76 21.03 11.35
C THR A 30 -3.89 20.93 12.39
N GLY A 31 -4.11 19.77 12.99
CA GLY A 31 -5.15 19.56 14.00
C GLY A 31 -6.57 19.48 13.43
N GLN A 32 -6.75 19.37 12.10
CA GLN A 32 -8.08 19.26 11.48
C GLN A 32 -8.78 17.92 11.80
N LEU A 33 -8.00 16.92 12.21
CA LEU A 33 -8.49 15.59 12.61
C LEU A 33 -8.37 15.35 14.13
N THR A 34 -8.18 16.41 14.93
CA THR A 34 -8.17 16.34 16.39
C THR A 34 -9.43 16.97 16.97
N GLY A 35 -9.93 16.44 18.07
CA GLY A 35 -11.17 16.90 18.70
C GLY A 35 -12.44 16.42 18.02
N LEU A 36 -12.35 15.41 17.15
CA LEU A 36 -13.49 14.79 16.47
C LEU A 36 -14.48 14.16 17.47
N GLY A 37 -13.99 13.68 18.63
CA GLY A 37 -14.80 13.12 19.71
C GLY A 37 -15.34 14.14 20.71
N ALA A 38 -14.95 15.41 20.63
CA ALA A 38 -15.37 16.45 21.57
C ALA A 38 -16.81 16.98 21.30
N SER A 39 -17.36 16.71 20.15
CA SER A 39 -18.75 17.03 19.82
C SER A 39 -19.68 15.99 20.45
N ALA A 40 -20.41 16.35 21.48
CA ALA A 40 -21.28 15.49 22.27
C ALA A 40 -22.42 14.75 21.53
N SER A 41 -22.48 14.79 20.23
CA SER A 41 -23.53 14.20 19.39
C SER A 41 -23.07 13.29 18.26
N ALA A 42 -21.76 13.13 18.03
CA ALA A 42 -21.24 12.18 17.04
C ALA A 42 -20.16 11.31 17.70
N SER A 43 -20.26 9.99 17.53
CA SER A 43 -19.16 9.10 17.89
C SER A 43 -17.90 9.52 17.11
N ALA A 44 -16.72 9.43 17.73
CA ALA A 44 -15.44 9.81 17.10
C ALA A 44 -15.24 9.15 15.71
N SER A 45 -15.77 7.94 15.53
CA SER A 45 -15.80 7.23 14.26
C SER A 45 -16.64 7.94 13.20
N GLY A 46 -17.79 8.51 13.55
CA GLY A 46 -18.65 9.23 12.59
C GLY A 46 -18.03 10.52 12.07
N ALA A 47 -17.28 11.23 12.88
CA ALA A 47 -16.60 12.45 12.45
C ALA A 47 -15.37 12.15 11.56
N ALA A 48 -14.61 11.09 11.86
CA ALA A 48 -13.52 10.61 11.02
C ALA A 48 -14.03 10.10 9.66
N GLU A 49 -15.16 9.39 9.65
CA GLU A 49 -15.83 8.93 8.45
C GLU A 49 -16.30 10.11 7.58
N GLN A 50 -16.88 11.15 8.18
CA GLN A 50 -17.24 12.37 7.45
C GLN A 50 -16.03 13.07 6.85
N ALA A 51 -14.91 13.15 7.58
CA ALA A 51 -13.67 13.75 7.08
C ALA A 51 -13.08 12.96 5.91
N PHE A 52 -13.19 11.63 5.91
CA PHE A 52 -12.76 10.78 4.81
C PHE A 52 -13.71 10.88 3.62
N THR A 53 -15.02 10.79 3.84
CA THR A 53 -16.04 10.94 2.81
C THR A 53 -15.96 12.31 2.13
N ALA A 54 -15.71 13.38 2.88
CA ALA A 54 -15.50 14.70 2.34
C ALA A 54 -14.25 14.79 1.46
N LEU A 55 -13.16 14.07 1.81
CA LEU A 55 -11.96 13.98 0.96
C LEU A 55 -12.27 13.24 -0.35
N LEU A 56 -13.01 12.13 -0.29
CA LEU A 56 -13.36 11.33 -1.46
C LEU A 56 -14.36 12.06 -2.38
N ALA A 57 -15.26 12.88 -1.82
CA ALA A 57 -16.26 13.63 -2.56
C ALA A 57 -15.67 14.79 -3.38
N ASP A 58 -14.46 15.27 -3.03
CA ASP A 58 -13.82 16.41 -3.72
C ASP A 58 -12.75 15.92 -4.71
N PRO A 59 -13.08 15.84 -6.03
CA PRO A 59 -12.15 15.36 -7.03
C PRO A 59 -10.92 16.26 -7.18
N PHE A 60 -11.06 17.57 -6.95
CA PHE A 60 -9.92 18.49 -7.06
C PHE A 60 -8.94 18.30 -5.90
N GLN A 61 -9.42 18.07 -4.70
CA GLN A 61 -8.57 17.81 -3.54
C GLN A 61 -7.83 16.47 -3.71
N MET A 62 -8.52 15.43 -4.17
CA MET A 62 -7.91 14.13 -4.46
C MET A 62 -6.83 14.25 -5.55
N LEU A 63 -7.17 14.91 -6.67
CA LEU A 63 -6.21 15.13 -7.78
C LEU A 63 -4.99 15.94 -7.31
N PHE A 64 -5.19 16.98 -6.52
CA PHE A 64 -4.11 17.83 -6.00
C PHE A 64 -3.08 17.02 -5.20
N TRP A 65 -3.52 16.20 -4.24
CA TRP A 65 -2.62 15.38 -3.43
C TRP A 65 -1.95 14.27 -4.24
N MET A 66 -2.66 13.66 -5.18
CA MET A 66 -2.10 12.67 -6.11
C MET A 66 -1.03 13.29 -7.00
N VAL A 67 -1.26 14.49 -7.57
CA VAL A 67 -0.26 15.19 -8.40
C VAL A 67 0.98 15.55 -7.58
N ILE A 68 0.83 15.93 -6.33
CA ILE A 68 1.97 16.20 -5.43
C ILE A 68 2.85 14.96 -5.27
N ILE A 69 2.26 13.80 -4.95
CA ILE A 69 3.06 12.58 -4.74
C ILE A 69 3.71 12.09 -6.03
N CYS A 70 2.99 12.15 -7.15
CA CYS A 70 3.54 11.84 -8.47
C CYS A 70 4.68 12.79 -8.83
N GLY A 71 4.50 14.09 -8.60
CA GLY A 71 5.53 15.11 -8.85
C GLY A 71 6.80 14.87 -8.04
N ILE A 72 6.66 14.59 -6.74
CA ILE A 72 7.80 14.25 -5.87
C ILE A 72 8.47 12.96 -6.36
N GLY A 73 7.71 11.91 -6.64
CA GLY A 73 8.22 10.64 -7.12
C GLY A 73 9.00 10.77 -8.42
N PHE A 74 8.43 11.41 -9.43
CA PHE A 74 9.09 11.63 -10.72
C PHE A 74 10.27 12.61 -10.64
N PHE A 75 10.21 13.61 -9.78
CA PHE A 75 11.35 14.48 -9.52
C PHE A 75 12.55 13.68 -8.98
N ILE A 76 12.31 12.80 -8.01
CA ILE A 76 13.35 11.95 -7.42
C ILE A 76 13.90 10.96 -8.46
N VAL A 77 13.04 10.29 -9.22
CA VAL A 77 13.43 9.39 -10.31
C VAL A 77 14.22 10.14 -11.39
N GLY A 78 13.80 11.36 -11.73
CA GLY A 78 14.48 12.21 -12.72
C GLY A 78 15.90 12.61 -12.34
N LEU A 79 16.19 12.75 -11.04
CA LEU A 79 17.52 13.06 -10.53
C LEU A 79 18.51 11.87 -10.60
N GLY A 80 18.02 10.65 -10.82
CA GLY A 80 18.87 9.47 -10.91
C GLY A 80 19.55 9.08 -9.59
N LEU A 81 18.93 9.35 -8.49
CA LEU A 81 19.49 9.24 -7.13
C LEU A 81 19.47 7.82 -6.59
N GLN A 82 20.31 6.93 -7.08
CA GLN A 82 20.44 5.59 -6.50
C GLN A 82 21.01 5.60 -5.07
N ASN A 83 21.94 6.49 -4.74
CA ASN A 83 22.60 6.48 -3.43
C ASN A 83 21.94 7.39 -2.37
N GLY A 84 21.34 8.50 -2.76
CA GLY A 84 20.70 9.43 -1.82
C GLY A 84 19.34 8.95 -1.33
N VAL A 85 18.51 8.47 -2.25
CA VAL A 85 17.18 7.94 -1.94
C VAL A 85 17.27 6.71 -1.05
N GLU A 86 18.18 5.78 -1.35
CA GLU A 86 18.36 4.55 -0.56
C GLU A 86 18.69 4.85 0.90
N ARG A 87 19.59 5.81 1.15
CA ARG A 87 19.95 6.18 2.53
C ARG A 87 18.80 6.82 3.29
N VAL A 88 18.10 7.74 2.65
CA VAL A 88 16.93 8.41 3.25
C VAL A 88 15.84 7.38 3.51
N THR A 89 15.49 6.54 2.55
CA THR A 89 14.48 5.51 2.69
C THR A 89 14.82 4.52 3.81
N LYS A 90 16.08 4.08 3.94
CA LYS A 90 16.51 3.20 5.04
C LYS A 90 16.29 3.81 6.40
N VAL A 91 16.68 5.07 6.59
CA VAL A 91 16.48 5.78 7.87
C VAL A 91 14.99 5.93 8.18
N MET A 92 14.19 6.30 7.17
CA MET A 92 12.76 6.49 7.33
C MET A 92 12.04 5.18 7.66
N MET A 93 12.38 4.09 6.98
CA MET A 93 11.82 2.77 7.26
C MET A 93 12.22 2.26 8.65
N ALA A 94 13.44 2.53 9.10
CA ALA A 94 13.86 2.22 10.47
C ALA A 94 13.05 3.02 11.51
N CYS A 95 12.83 4.32 11.27
CA CYS A 95 11.99 5.16 12.14
C CYS A 95 10.52 4.68 12.13
N LEU A 96 9.98 4.31 10.97
CA LEU A 96 8.64 3.72 10.86
C LEU A 96 8.54 2.44 11.68
N PHE A 97 9.52 1.53 11.54
CA PHE A 97 9.54 0.28 12.30
C PHE A 97 9.54 0.51 13.81
N VAL A 98 10.38 1.44 14.29
CA VAL A 98 10.41 1.82 15.72
C VAL A 98 9.06 2.40 16.16
N ALA A 99 8.47 3.28 15.36
CA ALA A 99 7.15 3.86 15.66
C ALA A 99 6.05 2.79 15.72
N ILE A 100 6.03 1.85 14.78
CA ILE A 100 5.08 0.72 14.76
C ILE A 100 5.23 -0.14 16.03
N VAL A 101 6.47 -0.45 16.45
CA VAL A 101 6.72 -1.23 17.67
C VAL A 101 6.22 -0.48 18.91
N ILE A 102 6.50 0.82 19.03
CA ILE A 102 6.03 1.62 20.16
C ILE A 102 4.49 1.68 20.20
N LEU A 103 3.86 1.90 19.05
CA LEU A 103 2.39 1.93 18.95
C LEU A 103 1.78 0.56 19.26
N ALA A 104 2.39 -0.55 18.82
CA ALA A 104 1.92 -1.89 19.12
C ALA A 104 1.98 -2.19 20.64
N ILE A 105 3.09 -1.85 21.29
CA ILE A 105 3.23 -1.98 22.75
C ILE A 105 2.17 -1.14 23.47
N ASN A 106 1.99 0.12 23.04
CA ASN A 106 0.99 1.01 23.64
C ASN A 106 -0.43 0.43 23.48
N SER A 107 -0.78 -0.04 22.26
CA SER A 107 -2.10 -0.59 21.96
C SER A 107 -2.42 -1.86 22.79
N VAL A 108 -1.45 -2.74 22.94
CA VAL A 108 -1.59 -3.99 23.75
C VAL A 108 -1.76 -3.67 25.25
N MET A 109 -1.17 -2.57 25.73
CA MET A 109 -1.27 -2.17 27.14
C MET A 109 -2.56 -1.42 27.48
N LEU A 110 -3.42 -1.12 26.51
CA LEU A 110 -4.68 -0.42 26.76
C LEU A 110 -5.65 -1.26 27.58
N PRO A 111 -6.41 -0.63 28.51
CA PRO A 111 -7.52 -1.31 29.20
C PRO A 111 -8.57 -1.79 28.19
N GLY A 112 -8.90 -3.08 28.20
CA GLY A 112 -9.83 -3.67 27.23
C GLY A 112 -9.19 -4.24 25.96
N ALA A 113 -7.88 -4.11 25.77
CA ALA A 113 -7.14 -4.65 24.63
C ALA A 113 -7.25 -6.16 24.47
N HIS A 114 -7.52 -6.91 25.56
CA HIS A 114 -7.52 -8.38 25.58
C HIS A 114 -8.50 -8.97 24.55
N ALA A 115 -9.71 -8.41 24.44
CA ALA A 115 -10.72 -8.88 23.49
C ALA A 115 -10.24 -8.70 22.03
N GLY A 116 -9.52 -7.61 21.73
CA GLY A 116 -8.93 -7.38 20.42
C GLY A 116 -7.75 -8.30 20.12
N LEU A 117 -6.94 -8.63 21.14
CA LEU A 117 -5.86 -9.61 20.99
C LEU A 117 -6.42 -11.02 20.73
N GLU A 118 -7.46 -11.41 21.46
CA GLU A 118 -8.14 -12.69 21.25
C GLU A 118 -8.73 -12.77 19.85
N PHE A 119 -9.45 -11.73 19.42
CA PHE A 119 -9.99 -11.64 18.07
C PHE A 119 -8.92 -11.78 16.98
N TYR A 120 -7.76 -11.16 17.17
CA TYR A 120 -6.71 -11.15 16.15
C TYR A 120 -5.84 -12.40 16.13
N LEU A 121 -5.48 -12.93 17.30
CA LEU A 121 -4.51 -14.02 17.41
C LEU A 121 -5.15 -15.41 17.52
N MET A 122 -6.44 -15.50 17.89
CA MET A 122 -7.16 -16.77 17.99
C MET A 122 -7.87 -17.09 16.68
N PRO A 123 -7.40 -18.09 15.91
CA PRO A 123 -8.04 -18.48 14.66
C PRO A 123 -9.37 -19.19 14.92
N ASP A 124 -10.44 -18.68 14.28
CA ASP A 124 -11.75 -19.32 14.28
C ASP A 124 -11.92 -20.20 13.03
N PHE A 125 -11.46 -21.43 13.12
CA PHE A 125 -11.57 -22.40 12.03
C PHE A 125 -13.04 -22.76 11.70
N GLY A 126 -13.96 -22.64 12.67
CA GLY A 126 -15.39 -22.87 12.46
C GLY A 126 -15.95 -21.88 11.45
N LYS A 127 -15.78 -20.59 11.72
CA LYS A 127 -16.22 -19.53 10.79
C LYS A 127 -15.53 -19.60 9.43
N MET A 128 -14.25 -19.99 9.39
CA MET A 128 -13.52 -20.13 8.13
C MET A 128 -14.12 -21.24 7.25
N ILE A 129 -14.58 -22.34 7.84
CA ILE A 129 -15.23 -23.44 7.11
C ILE A 129 -16.64 -23.03 6.66
N GLU A 130 -17.41 -22.36 7.53
CA GLU A 130 -18.77 -21.85 7.23
C GLU A 130 -18.77 -20.84 6.08
N ASN A 131 -17.79 -19.92 6.06
CA ASN A 131 -17.66 -18.87 5.05
C ASN A 131 -16.98 -19.35 3.74
N GLY A 132 -16.53 -20.59 3.66
CA GLY A 132 -15.84 -21.16 2.50
C GLY A 132 -14.31 -21.17 2.67
N PHE A 133 -13.78 -22.32 3.01
CA PHE A 133 -12.31 -22.51 3.15
C PHE A 133 -11.55 -22.14 1.87
N GLY A 134 -12.10 -22.46 0.69
CA GLY A 134 -11.51 -22.14 -0.60
C GLY A 134 -11.38 -20.64 -0.84
N ASP A 135 -12.40 -19.88 -0.48
CA ASP A 135 -12.41 -18.41 -0.63
C ASP A 135 -11.42 -17.75 0.31
N ALA A 136 -11.30 -18.26 1.54
CA ALA A 136 -10.30 -17.78 2.50
C ALA A 136 -8.85 -18.02 2.01
N VAL A 137 -8.57 -19.20 1.46
CA VAL A 137 -7.27 -19.54 0.87
C VAL A 137 -6.97 -18.67 -0.35
N TYR A 138 -7.96 -18.46 -1.22
CA TYR A 138 -7.82 -17.62 -2.41
C TYR A 138 -7.52 -16.16 -2.04
N ALA A 139 -8.23 -15.59 -1.08
CA ALA A 139 -7.98 -14.25 -0.58
C ALA A 139 -6.59 -14.11 0.06
N ALA A 140 -6.18 -15.09 0.88
CA ALA A 140 -4.85 -15.11 1.49
C ALA A 140 -3.73 -15.21 0.44
N MET A 141 -3.94 -16.00 -0.61
CA MET A 141 -3.01 -16.11 -1.73
C MET A 141 -2.87 -14.77 -2.47
N GLY A 142 -3.99 -14.13 -2.82
CA GLY A 142 -4.00 -12.81 -3.46
C GLY A 142 -3.25 -11.78 -2.63
N GLN A 143 -3.51 -11.73 -1.32
CA GLN A 143 -2.81 -10.84 -0.39
C GLN A 143 -1.30 -11.13 -0.32
N ALA A 144 -0.88 -12.39 -0.33
CA ALA A 144 0.53 -12.76 -0.33
C ALA A 144 1.24 -12.33 -1.62
N PHE A 145 0.62 -12.54 -2.79
CA PHE A 145 1.14 -12.08 -4.08
C PHE A 145 1.29 -10.56 -4.12
N PHE A 146 0.28 -9.83 -3.63
CA PHE A 146 0.31 -8.38 -3.56
C PHE A 146 1.41 -7.87 -2.61
N THR A 147 1.45 -8.37 -1.37
CA THR A 147 2.41 -7.93 -0.34
C THR A 147 3.86 -8.16 -0.73
N LEU A 148 4.14 -9.29 -1.36
CA LEU A 148 5.49 -9.66 -1.80
C LEU A 148 5.80 -9.20 -3.24
N SER A 149 4.84 -8.53 -3.90
CA SER A 149 4.95 -8.10 -5.30
C SER A 149 5.34 -9.25 -6.25
N ILE A 150 4.85 -10.47 -5.96
CA ILE A 150 5.14 -11.65 -6.78
C ILE A 150 4.40 -11.49 -8.11
N GLY A 151 5.12 -11.68 -9.21
CA GLY A 151 4.55 -11.48 -10.55
C GLY A 151 4.60 -10.05 -11.06
N ALA A 152 5.02 -9.10 -10.24
CA ALA A 152 5.34 -7.75 -10.67
C ALA A 152 6.80 -7.66 -11.16
N SER A 153 7.05 -6.87 -12.21
CA SER A 153 8.39 -6.71 -12.78
C SER A 153 9.36 -5.97 -11.83
N GLY A 154 8.85 -5.23 -10.85
CA GLY A 154 9.66 -4.55 -9.84
C GLY A 154 10.63 -5.46 -9.10
N MET A 155 10.21 -6.67 -8.72
CA MET A 155 11.10 -7.64 -8.07
C MET A 155 12.22 -8.12 -8.98
N ALA A 156 12.00 -8.24 -10.29
CA ALA A 156 13.03 -8.59 -11.25
C ALA A 156 14.10 -7.48 -11.36
N ILE A 157 13.67 -6.21 -11.35
CA ILE A 157 14.60 -5.07 -11.36
C ILE A 157 15.39 -4.99 -10.05
N PHE A 158 14.74 -5.11 -8.89
CA PHE A 158 15.49 -5.16 -7.62
C PHE A 158 16.47 -6.34 -7.60
N GLY A 159 16.08 -7.50 -8.14
CA GLY A 159 16.94 -8.66 -8.31
C GLY A 159 18.17 -8.37 -9.18
N SER A 160 18.03 -7.54 -10.22
CA SER A 160 19.16 -7.17 -11.11
C SER A 160 20.21 -6.29 -10.42
N TYR A 161 19.88 -5.62 -9.32
CA TYR A 161 20.80 -4.81 -8.52
C TYR A 161 21.51 -5.60 -7.43
N ILE A 162 21.08 -6.85 -7.17
CA ILE A 162 21.72 -7.71 -6.16
C ILE A 162 23.04 -8.25 -6.70
N GLY A 163 24.12 -8.04 -5.95
CA GLY A 163 25.44 -8.56 -6.31
C GLY A 163 25.48 -10.10 -6.34
N ARG A 164 26.33 -10.67 -7.20
CA ARG A 164 26.48 -12.14 -7.37
C ARG A 164 26.97 -12.87 -6.12
N ASP A 165 27.46 -12.16 -5.13
CA ASP A 165 27.90 -12.65 -3.83
C ASP A 165 26.73 -12.94 -2.86
N ARG A 166 25.52 -12.45 -3.16
CA ARG A 166 24.33 -12.62 -2.35
C ARG A 166 23.49 -13.83 -2.79
N ARG A 167 22.94 -14.54 -1.80
CA ARG A 167 22.03 -15.68 -2.05
C ARG A 167 20.59 -15.19 -2.17
N LEU A 168 19.98 -15.32 -3.34
CA LEU A 168 18.60 -14.88 -3.61
C LEU A 168 17.58 -15.48 -2.66
N THR A 169 17.75 -16.76 -2.28
CA THR A 169 16.85 -17.43 -1.32
C THR A 169 16.90 -16.79 0.08
N GLY A 170 18.07 -16.34 0.52
CA GLY A 170 18.23 -15.63 1.79
C GLY A 170 17.55 -14.26 1.78
N GLU A 171 17.72 -13.51 0.69
CA GLU A 171 17.06 -12.22 0.52
C GLU A 171 15.53 -12.37 0.44
N ALA A 172 15.03 -13.35 -0.30
CA ALA A 172 13.60 -13.64 -0.40
C ALA A 172 13.00 -14.03 0.97
N ALA A 173 13.69 -14.89 1.74
CA ALA A 173 13.25 -15.26 3.09
C ALA A 173 13.24 -14.06 4.04
N SER A 174 14.22 -13.16 3.94
CA SER A 174 14.29 -11.93 4.74
C SER A 174 13.14 -10.98 4.40
N VAL A 175 12.84 -10.79 3.13
CA VAL A 175 11.71 -9.96 2.67
C VAL A 175 10.38 -10.54 3.18
N ALA A 176 10.14 -11.83 2.98
CA ALA A 176 8.93 -12.49 3.45
C ALA A 176 8.78 -12.40 4.98
N GLY A 177 9.87 -12.66 5.72
CA GLY A 177 9.88 -12.61 7.19
C GLY A 177 9.61 -11.21 7.73
N LEU A 178 10.28 -10.18 7.18
CA LEU A 178 10.08 -8.79 7.61
C LEU A 178 8.68 -8.29 7.25
N SER A 179 8.18 -8.60 6.06
CA SER A 179 6.82 -8.22 5.65
C SER A 179 5.77 -8.85 6.57
N THR A 180 5.91 -10.13 6.89
CA THR A 180 5.02 -10.83 7.83
C THR A 180 5.09 -10.21 9.23
N LEU A 181 6.29 -9.91 9.72
CA LEU A 181 6.47 -9.27 11.03
C LEU A 181 5.78 -7.90 11.10
N ILE A 182 5.96 -7.06 10.09
CA ILE A 182 5.33 -5.73 10.04
C ILE A 182 3.80 -5.86 9.98
N SER A 183 3.28 -6.80 9.19
CA SER A 183 1.83 -7.06 9.11
C SER A 183 1.25 -7.52 10.44
N LEU A 184 1.96 -8.40 11.16
CA LEU A 184 1.56 -8.82 12.51
C LEU A 184 1.57 -7.66 13.51
N LEU A 185 2.61 -6.82 13.49
CA LEU A 185 2.69 -5.64 14.34
C LEU A 185 1.57 -4.63 14.03
N ALA A 186 1.25 -4.42 12.75
CA ALA A 186 0.15 -3.56 12.35
C ALA A 186 -1.20 -4.06 12.91
N GLY A 187 -1.47 -5.35 12.85
CA GLY A 187 -2.66 -5.95 13.48
C GLY A 187 -2.67 -5.77 15.00
N LEU A 188 -1.51 -5.89 15.67
CA LEU A 188 -1.40 -5.62 17.11
C LEU A 188 -1.61 -4.14 17.48
N ILE A 189 -1.44 -3.21 16.56
CA ILE A 189 -1.83 -1.80 16.77
C ILE A 189 -3.34 -1.65 16.66
N ILE A 190 -3.91 -2.18 15.61
CA ILE A 190 -5.27 -1.87 15.17
C ILE A 190 -6.31 -2.56 16.04
N PHE A 191 -6.28 -3.90 16.12
CA PHE A 191 -7.35 -4.65 16.76
C PHE A 191 -7.47 -4.38 18.26
N PRO A 192 -6.40 -4.42 19.07
CA PRO A 192 -6.51 -4.11 20.48
C PRO A 192 -7.01 -2.68 20.74
N ALA A 193 -6.57 -1.71 19.96
CA ALA A 193 -7.02 -0.33 20.08
C ALA A 193 -8.49 -0.15 19.69
N CYS A 194 -8.95 -0.78 18.60
CA CYS A 194 -10.36 -0.74 18.20
C CYS A 194 -11.28 -1.27 19.32
N PHE A 195 -10.95 -2.41 19.91
CA PHE A 195 -11.76 -2.99 20.98
C PHE A 195 -11.66 -2.17 22.28
N ALA A 196 -10.48 -1.61 22.62
CA ALA A 196 -10.30 -0.77 23.80
C ALA A 196 -11.12 0.52 23.73
N TYR A 197 -11.25 1.11 22.56
CA TYR A 197 -12.01 2.35 22.33
C TYR A 197 -13.44 2.13 21.80
N GLY A 198 -13.87 0.87 21.65
CA GLY A 198 -15.21 0.53 21.18
C GLY A 198 -15.48 0.94 19.73
N VAL A 199 -14.41 1.03 18.92
CA VAL A 199 -14.49 1.31 17.48
C VAL A 199 -14.54 -0.02 16.74
N SER A 200 -15.49 -0.18 15.82
CA SER A 200 -15.57 -1.40 15.00
C SER A 200 -14.36 -1.47 14.07
N PRO A 201 -13.62 -2.58 14.05
CA PRO A 201 -12.54 -2.76 13.10
C PRO A 201 -13.13 -2.92 11.70
N ASP A 202 -12.95 -1.92 10.88
CA ASP A 202 -13.37 -1.92 9.48
C ASP A 202 -12.32 -2.58 8.58
N SER A 203 -12.58 -2.71 7.30
CA SER A 203 -11.67 -3.30 6.33
C SER A 203 -11.30 -2.30 5.23
N GLY A 204 -10.19 -2.57 4.55
CA GLY A 204 -9.73 -1.73 3.45
C GLY A 204 -9.29 -0.33 3.89
N PRO A 205 -9.49 0.69 3.04
CA PRO A 205 -9.06 2.06 3.32
C PRO A 205 -9.66 2.66 4.59
N ASN A 206 -10.89 2.28 4.96
CA ASN A 206 -11.56 2.77 6.16
C ASN A 206 -10.76 2.47 7.43
N LEU A 207 -10.07 1.33 7.48
CA LEU A 207 -9.22 0.97 8.61
C LEU A 207 -8.12 2.01 8.86
N VAL A 208 -7.49 2.52 7.82
CA VAL A 208 -6.39 3.48 7.91
C VAL A 208 -6.89 4.91 8.06
N PHE A 209 -7.96 5.29 7.34
CA PHE A 209 -8.38 6.69 7.22
C PHE A 209 -9.57 7.08 8.10
N VAL A 210 -10.28 6.10 8.68
CA VAL A 210 -11.39 6.33 9.62
C VAL A 210 -11.04 5.78 11.00
N THR A 211 -10.71 4.49 11.08
CA THR A 211 -10.48 3.81 12.36
C THR A 211 -9.27 4.34 13.09
N LEU A 212 -8.10 4.41 12.44
CA LEU A 212 -6.88 4.87 13.10
C LEU A 212 -6.92 6.35 13.53
N PRO A 213 -7.41 7.32 12.73
CA PRO A 213 -7.61 8.68 13.22
C PRO A 213 -8.53 8.76 14.44
N SER A 214 -9.59 7.94 14.48
CA SER A 214 -10.50 7.88 15.64
C SER A 214 -9.81 7.34 16.90
N VAL A 215 -8.89 6.39 16.74
CA VAL A 215 -8.04 5.87 17.82
C VAL A 215 -7.06 6.93 18.29
N PHE A 216 -6.36 7.59 17.36
CA PHE A 216 -5.41 8.65 17.72
C PHE A 216 -6.10 9.82 18.43
N ASP A 217 -7.30 10.21 18.03
CA ASP A 217 -8.05 11.30 18.69
C ASP A 217 -8.34 11.02 20.17
N GLN A 218 -8.45 9.74 20.55
CA GLN A 218 -8.70 9.31 21.93
C GLN A 218 -7.42 9.07 22.75
N MET A 219 -6.26 9.03 22.09
CA MET A 219 -4.97 8.80 22.75
C MET A 219 -4.36 10.09 23.28
N TRP A 220 -3.63 10.00 24.40
CA TRP A 220 -2.81 11.11 24.87
C TRP A 220 -1.72 11.47 23.86
N GLY A 221 -1.68 12.73 23.45
CA GLY A 221 -0.76 13.16 22.39
C GLY A 221 -1.08 12.62 21.00
N GLY A 222 -2.31 12.21 20.76
CA GLY A 222 -2.76 11.54 19.52
C GLY A 222 -2.48 12.35 18.26
N GLN A 223 -2.54 13.69 18.33
CA GLN A 223 -2.14 14.53 17.19
C GLN A 223 -0.69 14.29 16.78
N LEU A 224 0.23 14.20 17.73
CA LEU A 224 1.64 13.95 17.46
C LEU A 224 1.83 12.53 16.89
N TRP A 225 1.27 11.53 17.54
CA TRP A 225 1.38 10.14 17.11
C TRP A 225 0.74 9.90 15.75
N GLY A 226 -0.45 10.43 15.52
CA GLY A 226 -1.12 10.34 14.23
C GLY A 226 -0.36 11.08 13.12
N THR A 227 0.18 12.25 13.39
CA THR A 227 1.01 12.99 12.44
C THR A 227 2.27 12.20 12.07
N LEU A 228 2.99 11.67 13.05
CA LEU A 228 4.18 10.85 12.80
C LEU A 228 3.83 9.58 12.01
N PHE A 229 2.72 8.91 12.37
CA PHE A 229 2.25 7.72 11.67
C PHE A 229 1.98 8.03 10.20
N PHE A 230 1.18 9.04 9.89
CA PHE A 230 0.85 9.38 8.51
C PHE A 230 2.03 9.93 7.71
N ILE A 231 2.97 10.66 8.34
CA ILE A 231 4.23 11.05 7.71
C ILE A 231 5.02 9.81 7.31
N PHE A 232 5.24 8.86 8.23
CA PHE A 232 6.00 7.65 7.92
C PHE A 232 5.30 6.76 6.91
N MET A 233 3.97 6.63 6.97
CA MET A 233 3.18 5.94 5.96
C MET A 233 3.29 6.61 4.58
N SER A 234 3.28 7.94 4.53
CA SER A 234 3.49 8.68 3.28
C SER A 234 4.88 8.41 2.69
N PHE A 235 5.89 8.31 3.52
CA PHE A 235 7.24 7.98 3.08
C PHE A 235 7.35 6.52 2.62
N ALA A 236 6.73 5.58 3.32
CA ALA A 236 6.67 4.19 2.88
C ALA A 236 5.98 4.07 1.51
N ALA A 237 4.83 4.74 1.35
CA ALA A 237 4.13 4.80 0.08
C ALA A 237 4.98 5.44 -1.03
N LEU A 238 5.65 6.57 -0.73
CA LEU A 238 6.51 7.25 -1.69
C LEU A 238 7.70 6.37 -2.12
N SER A 239 8.30 5.60 -1.21
CA SER A 239 9.41 4.69 -1.56
C SER A 239 8.97 3.61 -2.56
N THR A 240 7.76 3.08 -2.39
CA THR A 240 7.17 2.11 -3.32
C THR A 240 6.85 2.76 -4.67
N VAL A 241 6.23 3.95 -4.64
CA VAL A 241 5.93 4.74 -5.85
C VAL A 241 7.21 5.02 -6.67
N ILE A 242 8.30 5.42 -6.01
CA ILE A 242 9.59 5.65 -6.67
C ILE A 242 10.11 4.36 -7.31
N GLY A 243 10.08 3.23 -6.61
CA GLY A 243 10.55 1.95 -7.13
C GLY A 243 9.78 1.53 -8.38
N VAL A 244 8.47 1.70 -8.36
CA VAL A 244 7.61 1.39 -9.50
C VAL A 244 7.82 2.37 -10.66
N PHE A 245 7.98 3.67 -10.41
CA PHE A 245 8.28 4.66 -11.44
C PHE A 245 9.63 4.41 -12.10
N GLU A 246 10.66 4.07 -11.31
CA GLU A 246 11.98 3.70 -11.85
C GLU A 246 11.87 2.52 -12.80
N ASN A 247 11.09 1.50 -12.44
CA ASN A 247 10.86 0.32 -13.27
C ASN A 247 10.38 0.69 -14.68
N ILE A 248 9.37 1.53 -14.80
CA ILE A 248 8.82 1.87 -16.12
C ILE A 248 9.68 2.87 -16.87
N VAL A 249 10.32 3.79 -16.16
CA VAL A 249 11.29 4.67 -16.80
C VAL A 249 12.45 3.84 -17.37
N ALA A 250 12.96 2.85 -16.63
CA ALA A 250 13.97 1.92 -17.12
C ALA A 250 13.47 1.14 -18.34
N PHE A 251 12.27 0.56 -18.26
CA PHE A 251 11.67 -0.14 -19.40
C PHE A 251 11.53 0.74 -20.65
N CYS A 252 11.05 2.00 -20.50
CA CYS A 252 10.94 2.91 -21.63
C CYS A 252 12.30 3.27 -22.25
N MET A 253 13.33 3.42 -21.41
CA MET A 253 14.69 3.68 -21.87
C MET A 253 15.26 2.47 -22.62
N ASP A 254 15.10 1.27 -22.10
CA ASP A 254 15.67 0.05 -22.68
C ASP A 254 14.94 -0.36 -23.97
N GLN A 255 13.59 -0.26 -24.00
CA GLN A 255 12.78 -0.72 -25.11
C GLN A 255 12.70 0.29 -26.26
N TRP A 256 12.59 1.58 -25.93
CA TRP A 256 12.38 2.65 -26.95
C TRP A 256 13.59 3.53 -27.15
N GLY A 257 14.67 3.33 -26.40
CA GLY A 257 15.90 4.12 -26.53
C GLY A 257 15.74 5.61 -26.22
N VAL A 258 14.67 5.97 -25.50
CA VAL A 258 14.40 7.38 -25.14
C VAL A 258 15.29 7.84 -24.00
N SER A 259 15.58 9.14 -23.97
CA SER A 259 16.37 9.69 -22.86
C SER A 259 15.57 9.62 -21.54
N ARG A 260 16.30 9.50 -20.40
CA ARG A 260 15.67 9.45 -19.06
C ARG A 260 14.70 10.60 -18.81
N ARG A 261 15.08 11.82 -19.22
CA ARG A 261 14.21 12.99 -19.04
C ARG A 261 12.91 12.88 -19.83
N SER A 262 12.99 12.41 -21.07
CA SER A 262 11.82 12.18 -21.91
C SER A 262 10.94 11.05 -21.36
N ALA A 263 11.55 9.95 -20.93
CA ALA A 263 10.84 8.84 -20.32
C ALA A 263 10.08 9.28 -19.05
N VAL A 264 10.73 10.05 -18.17
CA VAL A 264 10.12 10.61 -16.95
C VAL A 264 8.94 11.53 -17.31
N ALA A 265 9.11 12.46 -18.26
CA ALA A 265 8.05 13.39 -18.65
C ALA A 265 6.83 12.67 -19.26
N ILE A 266 7.07 11.72 -20.16
CA ILE A 266 6.00 10.92 -20.79
C ILE A 266 5.23 10.13 -19.74
N ASN A 267 5.95 9.42 -18.86
CA ASN A 267 5.31 8.60 -17.83
C ASN A 267 4.61 9.44 -16.77
N ALA A 268 5.11 10.63 -16.42
CA ALA A 268 4.42 11.52 -15.49
C ALA A 268 3.05 11.94 -16.02
N VAL A 269 2.98 12.36 -17.28
CA VAL A 269 1.70 12.71 -17.91
C VAL A 269 0.79 11.49 -18.01
N LEU A 270 1.32 10.36 -18.47
CA LEU A 270 0.53 9.14 -18.66
C LEU A 270 -0.09 8.66 -17.33
N ILE A 271 0.67 8.66 -16.25
CA ILE A 271 0.18 8.21 -14.93
C ILE A 271 -0.89 9.16 -14.40
N ILE A 272 -0.68 10.48 -14.49
CA ILE A 272 -1.71 11.44 -14.06
C ILE A 272 -3.02 11.21 -14.83
N VAL A 273 -2.94 11.01 -16.16
CA VAL A 273 -4.14 10.76 -16.97
C VAL A 273 -4.81 9.43 -16.62
N LEU A 274 -4.03 8.38 -16.42
CA LEU A 274 -4.57 7.05 -16.08
C LEU A 274 -5.15 6.98 -14.66
N SER A 275 -4.65 7.78 -13.71
CA SER A 275 -5.20 7.83 -12.35
C SER A 275 -6.50 8.63 -12.24
N VAL A 276 -6.88 9.43 -13.26
CA VAL A 276 -8.13 10.19 -13.25
C VAL A 276 -9.37 9.30 -13.13
N PRO A 277 -9.52 8.19 -13.87
CA PRO A 277 -10.67 7.28 -13.72
C PRO A 277 -10.83 6.75 -12.30
N CYS A 278 -9.74 6.36 -11.65
CA CYS A 278 -9.76 5.91 -10.25
C CYS A 278 -10.31 7.01 -9.31
N ILE A 279 -9.81 8.25 -9.45
CA ILE A 279 -10.29 9.39 -8.67
C ILE A 279 -11.78 9.66 -8.95
N LEU A 280 -12.19 9.68 -10.21
CA LEU A 280 -13.59 9.92 -10.59
C LEU A 280 -14.52 8.82 -10.13
N GLY A 281 -14.02 7.59 -9.96
CA GLY A 281 -14.76 6.46 -9.42
C GLY A 281 -15.31 6.70 -8.01
N PHE A 282 -14.60 7.47 -7.20
CA PHE A 282 -15.03 7.81 -5.84
C PHE A 282 -16.08 8.92 -5.75
N ASN A 283 -16.26 9.70 -6.81
CA ASN A 283 -17.15 10.87 -6.81
C ASN A 283 -18.08 10.93 -8.02
N VAL A 284 -17.61 11.42 -9.16
CA VAL A 284 -18.45 11.65 -10.37
C VAL A 284 -19.01 10.35 -10.93
N TRP A 285 -18.23 9.26 -10.87
CA TRP A 285 -18.61 7.95 -11.38
C TRP A 285 -19.00 6.94 -10.28
N GLN A 286 -19.30 7.41 -9.08
CA GLN A 286 -19.72 6.55 -7.95
C GLN A 286 -20.91 5.64 -8.27
N GLY A 287 -21.77 6.04 -9.23
CA GLY A 287 -22.88 5.22 -9.71
C GLY A 287 -22.49 4.08 -10.64
N VAL A 288 -21.25 4.01 -11.11
CA VAL A 288 -20.75 2.93 -11.97
C VAL A 288 -20.36 1.75 -11.08
N GLN A 289 -21.17 0.70 -11.12
CA GLN A 289 -20.98 -0.52 -10.34
C GLN A 289 -20.88 -1.72 -11.27
N PHE A 290 -19.87 -2.56 -11.04
CA PHE A 290 -19.65 -3.79 -11.79
C PHE A 290 -20.26 -4.98 -11.04
N PRO A 291 -21.17 -5.77 -11.66
CA PRO A 291 -21.81 -6.89 -10.99
C PRO A 291 -20.80 -7.88 -10.41
N GLY A 292 -20.88 -8.13 -9.10
CA GLY A 292 -20.00 -9.07 -8.39
C GLY A 292 -18.60 -8.57 -8.06
N ILE A 293 -18.24 -7.34 -8.46
CA ILE A 293 -16.91 -6.76 -8.21
C ILE A 293 -17.00 -5.51 -7.34
N GLY A 294 -17.91 -4.56 -7.69
CA GLY A 294 -18.07 -3.30 -6.97
C GLY A 294 -17.77 -2.08 -7.83
N ASP A 295 -17.09 -1.10 -7.27
CA ASP A 295 -16.72 0.17 -7.92
C ASP A 295 -15.50 0.03 -8.85
N ILE A 296 -15.06 1.15 -9.42
CA ILE A 296 -13.92 1.20 -10.35
C ILE A 296 -12.62 0.76 -9.66
N GLN A 297 -12.38 1.20 -8.43
CA GLN A 297 -11.19 0.78 -7.68
C GLN A 297 -11.19 -0.72 -7.40
N SER A 298 -12.34 -1.27 -7.01
CA SER A 298 -12.50 -2.71 -6.80
C SER A 298 -12.26 -3.50 -8.09
N LEU A 299 -12.65 -2.96 -9.25
CA LEU A 299 -12.37 -3.56 -10.55
C LEU A 299 -10.86 -3.54 -10.86
N GLU A 300 -10.19 -2.41 -10.63
CA GLU A 300 -8.74 -2.29 -10.84
C GLU A 300 -7.99 -3.29 -9.94
N ASP A 301 -8.34 -3.35 -8.65
CA ASP A 301 -7.75 -4.31 -7.71
C ASP A 301 -8.03 -5.77 -8.09
N PHE A 302 -9.27 -6.09 -8.48
CA PHE A 302 -9.61 -7.44 -8.95
C PHE A 302 -8.80 -7.87 -10.16
N ILE A 303 -8.65 -7.00 -11.16
CA ILE A 303 -7.85 -7.30 -12.34
C ILE A 303 -6.40 -7.56 -11.96
N VAL A 304 -5.84 -6.71 -11.11
CA VAL A 304 -4.43 -6.76 -10.75
C VAL A 304 -4.12 -7.85 -9.74
N SER A 305 -4.71 -7.78 -8.56
CA SER A 305 -4.33 -8.63 -7.43
C SER A 305 -4.78 -10.07 -7.63
N ASN A 306 -5.97 -10.27 -8.23
CA ASN A 306 -6.54 -11.60 -8.37
C ASN A 306 -6.22 -12.28 -9.70
N ASN A 307 -5.80 -11.54 -10.73
CA ASN A 307 -5.53 -12.12 -12.04
C ASN A 307 -4.10 -11.88 -12.51
N VAL A 308 -3.68 -10.63 -12.61
CA VAL A 308 -2.41 -10.31 -13.29
C VAL A 308 -1.20 -10.70 -12.45
N LEU A 309 -1.20 -10.47 -11.14
CA LEU A 309 -0.09 -10.87 -10.27
C LEU A 309 0.10 -12.40 -10.21
N PRO A 310 -0.93 -13.23 -9.99
CA PRO A 310 -0.78 -14.67 -10.02
C PRO A 310 -0.33 -15.21 -11.39
N LEU A 311 -0.91 -14.70 -12.48
CA LEU A 311 -0.51 -15.07 -13.84
C LEU A 311 0.92 -14.63 -14.16
N GLY A 312 1.31 -13.42 -13.76
CA GLY A 312 2.67 -12.93 -13.89
C GLY A 312 3.68 -13.80 -13.14
N GLY A 313 3.35 -14.18 -11.89
CA GLY A 313 4.16 -15.12 -11.11
C GLY A 313 4.33 -16.47 -11.81
N LEU A 314 3.24 -17.02 -12.37
CA LEU A 314 3.30 -18.26 -13.15
C LEU A 314 4.21 -18.11 -14.38
N VAL A 315 4.08 -17.01 -15.12
CA VAL A 315 4.93 -16.74 -16.29
C VAL A 315 6.41 -16.65 -15.89
N TYR A 316 6.75 -15.97 -14.79
CA TYR A 316 8.14 -15.93 -14.28
C TYR A 316 8.66 -17.33 -13.93
N VAL A 317 7.87 -18.15 -13.22
CA VAL A 317 8.26 -19.51 -12.87
C VAL A 317 8.49 -20.34 -14.13
N LEU A 318 7.57 -20.32 -15.09
CA LEU A 318 7.70 -21.05 -16.35
C LEU A 318 8.93 -20.57 -17.17
N PHE A 319 9.16 -19.26 -17.23
CA PHE A 319 10.31 -18.71 -17.94
C PHE A 319 11.63 -19.15 -17.29
N CYS A 320 11.76 -19.03 -15.99
CA CYS A 320 12.99 -19.38 -15.28
C CYS A 320 13.25 -20.88 -15.26
N THR A 321 12.21 -21.71 -15.09
CA THR A 321 12.39 -23.16 -14.95
C THR A 321 12.42 -23.91 -16.28
N CYS A 322 11.56 -23.50 -17.23
CA CYS A 322 11.42 -24.24 -18.48
C CYS A 322 12.29 -23.68 -19.62
N LEU A 323 12.47 -22.36 -19.69
CA LEU A 323 13.20 -21.74 -20.79
C LEU A 323 14.68 -21.52 -20.47
N LEU A 324 15.01 -20.91 -19.32
CA LEU A 324 16.40 -20.67 -18.98
C LEU A 324 17.14 -21.94 -18.57
N TYR A 325 16.55 -22.77 -17.71
CA TYR A 325 17.20 -23.98 -17.23
C TYR A 325 17.43 -25.03 -18.32
N THR A 326 16.47 -25.18 -19.26
CA THR A 326 16.64 -26.11 -20.39
C THR A 326 17.65 -25.61 -21.44
N SER A 327 17.81 -24.30 -21.58
CA SER A 327 18.81 -23.70 -22.47
C SER A 327 20.23 -23.93 -21.93
N ASP A 328 20.46 -23.71 -20.64
CA ASP A 328 21.77 -23.95 -20.01
C ASP A 328 22.15 -25.45 -20.03
N ALA A 329 21.17 -26.34 -19.85
CA ALA A 329 21.39 -27.81 -19.92
C ALA A 329 21.64 -28.34 -21.34
N ALA A 330 21.34 -27.54 -22.38
CA ALA A 330 21.61 -27.91 -23.77
C ALA A 330 22.99 -27.45 -24.23
N ASP A 331 23.61 -26.51 -23.49
CA ASP A 331 24.97 -25.97 -23.79
C ASP A 331 26.07 -26.68 -22.98
N GLU A 332 25.74 -27.58 -22.02
CA GLU A 332 26.66 -28.54 -21.37
C GLU A 332 26.65 -29.92 -22.10
#